data_d0a1749671790dca7286e29f5fdeaa74
#
_entry.id   d0a1749671790dca7286e29f5fdeaa74
#
_cell.length_a   1.000
_cell.length_b   1.000
_cell.length_c   1.000
_cell.angle_alpha   90.00
_cell.angle_beta   90.00
_cell.angle_gamma   90.00
#
_symmetry.space_group_name_H-M   'P 1'
#
loop_
_entity.id
_entity.type
_entity.pdbx_description
1 polymer ?
#
loop_
_entity_poly.entity_id
_entity_poly.type
_entity_poly.pdbx_seq_one_letter_code
_entity_poly.pdbx_strand_id
1 'polypeptide(L)'
;MPDFRKIAACTVALSTVFGAAVATAEEKPSIVTVVKVTGENWFTRMEEGVAAYGNDNDTVSTSQIGPGKADAAQQARLIEDLVAKKVSAIAVVPMDAASLEGVLKRAAQRGIKVVTHEADSMKNTLVDIEAFENKAFGARFNEKIAECMGKSGKWTSFVGSLGSLTHVQWADGGAENAKKYPEMELVSEKNESFNDANRAYEKAREILRKYPDIKGFQGGSAIDVIGIGRAVEEAGLQDKTCVFGIGLPKDTGSYLESGAVDGISFWDPKDAGYVMNKVADMVIKGEEIKDGMNLGVPGYEKVSVKKGAGDGIIVVGEAWVDVDKSNYAKYPF
;
A
#
# COMPACT_ATOMS: atom_id res chain seq x y z
N MET A 1 100.95 -27.84 1.80
CA MET A 1 100.27 -27.54 0.56
C MET A 1 99.25 -28.66 0.34
N PRO A 2 98.05 -28.53 0.61
CA PRO A 2 97.01 -28.25 -0.35
C PRO A 2 95.89 -27.35 0.21
N ASP A 3 95.24 -26.77 -0.73
CA ASP A 3 94.17 -25.76 -0.64
C ASP A 3 92.79 -26.42 -0.31
N PHE A 4 92.09 -25.91 0.68
CA PHE A 4 90.69 -26.32 0.96
C PHE A 4 89.77 -25.18 0.62
N ARG A 5 89.11 -25.26 -0.55
CA ARG A 5 88.01 -24.39 -0.91
C ARG A 5 86.71 -24.86 -0.18
N LYS A 6 86.14 -23.99 0.68
CA LYS A 6 84.87 -24.21 1.30
C LYS A 6 83.78 -23.71 0.34
N ILE A 7 82.91 -24.63 -0.09
CA ILE A 7 81.66 -24.32 -0.83
C ILE A 7 80.62 -24.05 0.20
N ALA A 8 80.09 -22.80 0.21
CA ALA A 8 78.93 -22.43 1.00
C ALA A 8 77.62 -22.65 0.16
N ALA A 9 76.80 -23.60 0.63
CA ALA A 9 75.49 -23.83 0.07
C ALA A 9 74.51 -22.82 0.63
N CYS A 10 74.01 -21.89 -0.22
CA CYS A 10 72.85 -21.01 0.08
C CYS A 10 71.57 -21.81 -0.07
N THR A 11 70.92 -22.15 1.04
CA THR A 11 69.55 -22.66 1.05
C THR A 11 68.57 -21.52 0.94
N VAL A 12 67.90 -21.36 -0.21
CA VAL A 12 66.82 -20.42 -0.42
C VAL A 12 65.53 -21.06 0.15
N ALA A 13 65.05 -20.54 1.26
CA ALA A 13 63.77 -20.90 1.82
C ALA A 13 62.65 -20.17 1.04
N LEU A 14 61.90 -20.93 0.26
CA LEU A 14 60.72 -20.42 -0.45
C LEU A 14 59.57 -20.35 0.53
N SER A 15 59.28 -19.15 1.07
CA SER A 15 58.13 -18.90 1.92
C SER A 15 56.89 -18.79 1.05
N THR A 16 56.08 -19.84 0.97
CA THR A 16 54.73 -19.77 0.37
C THR A 16 53.80 -19.01 1.32
N VAL A 17 53.49 -17.75 0.99
CA VAL A 17 52.46 -16.99 1.65
C VAL A 17 51.09 -17.52 1.16
N PHE A 18 50.45 -18.36 1.98
CA PHE A 18 49.04 -18.67 1.78
C PHE A 18 48.21 -17.41 2.09
N GLY A 19 47.85 -16.67 1.08
CA GLY A 19 46.84 -15.61 1.17
C GLY A 19 45.48 -16.27 1.45
N ALA A 20 45.03 -16.27 2.71
CA ALA A 20 43.65 -16.56 3.02
C ALA A 20 42.79 -15.51 2.36
N ALA A 21 42.11 -15.83 1.27
CA ALA A 21 41.03 -15.05 0.74
C ALA A 21 39.95 -14.98 1.83
N VAL A 22 39.84 -13.85 2.51
CA VAL A 22 38.68 -13.55 3.35
C VAL A 22 37.52 -13.43 2.38
N ALA A 23 36.70 -14.46 2.28
CA ALA A 23 35.41 -14.38 1.61
C ALA A 23 34.58 -13.35 2.41
N THR A 24 34.51 -12.13 1.92
CA THR A 24 33.50 -11.17 2.39
C THR A 24 32.16 -11.80 2.04
N ALA A 25 31.40 -12.22 3.06
CA ALA A 25 30.02 -12.61 2.85
C ALA A 25 29.35 -11.44 2.10
N GLU A 26 28.89 -11.67 0.89
CA GLU A 26 28.17 -10.69 0.12
C GLU A 26 26.91 -10.33 0.91
N GLU A 27 26.78 -9.05 1.25
CA GLU A 27 25.65 -8.59 2.06
C GLU A 27 24.36 -8.81 1.26
N LYS A 28 23.38 -9.51 1.86
CA LYS A 28 22.11 -9.80 1.19
C LYS A 28 21.45 -8.52 0.72
N PRO A 29 20.89 -8.46 -0.51
CA PRO A 29 20.09 -7.34 -0.95
C PRO A 29 19.02 -6.98 0.07
N SER A 30 18.89 -5.68 0.36
CA SER A 30 17.92 -5.18 1.34
C SER A 30 16.75 -4.50 0.62
N ILE A 31 15.52 -4.93 0.96
CA ILE A 31 14.27 -4.34 0.50
C ILE A 31 13.60 -3.69 1.70
N VAL A 32 13.33 -2.38 1.60
CA VAL A 32 12.63 -1.66 2.67
C VAL A 32 11.30 -1.15 2.17
N THR A 33 10.23 -1.61 2.80
CA THR A 33 8.86 -1.13 2.56
C THR A 33 8.62 0.12 3.39
N VAL A 34 8.20 1.22 2.74
CA VAL A 34 7.90 2.51 3.38
C VAL A 34 6.42 2.79 3.26
N VAL A 35 5.71 2.70 4.38
CA VAL A 35 4.24 2.87 4.44
C VAL A 35 3.82 4.29 4.78
N LYS A 36 2.52 4.61 4.61
CA LYS A 36 1.92 5.94 4.88
C LYS A 36 2.04 6.34 6.35
N VAL A 37 1.86 5.38 7.25
CA VAL A 37 1.86 5.57 8.70
C VAL A 37 2.11 4.22 9.38
N THR A 38 2.71 4.24 10.57
CA THR A 38 2.83 3.04 11.43
C THR A 38 1.80 3.07 12.56
N GLY A 39 1.49 1.89 13.12
CA GLY A 39 0.56 1.75 14.24
C GLY A 39 -0.92 1.60 13.86
N GLU A 40 -1.28 1.73 12.60
CA GLU A 40 -2.59 1.32 12.08
C GLU A 40 -2.61 -0.18 11.78
N ASN A 41 -3.72 -0.86 12.06
CA ASN A 41 -3.86 -2.29 11.84
C ASN A 41 -3.62 -2.68 10.37
N TRP A 42 -3.99 -1.82 9.40
CA TRP A 42 -3.70 -2.01 7.99
C TRP A 42 -2.21 -2.24 7.71
N PHE A 43 -1.37 -1.33 8.21
CA PHE A 43 0.08 -1.41 7.96
C PHE A 43 0.78 -2.41 8.89
N THR A 44 0.22 -2.71 10.07
CA THR A 44 0.68 -3.83 10.91
C THR A 44 0.44 -5.16 10.18
N ARG A 45 -0.71 -5.32 9.54
CA ARG A 45 -1.01 -6.50 8.72
C ARG A 45 -0.12 -6.59 7.48
N MET A 46 0.22 -5.45 6.85
CA MET A 46 1.16 -5.40 5.72
C MET A 46 2.57 -5.82 6.15
N GLU A 47 3.02 -5.41 7.35
CA GLU A 47 4.32 -5.80 7.91
C GLU A 47 4.46 -7.31 8.07
N GLU A 48 3.38 -8.03 8.41
CA GLU A 48 3.37 -9.49 8.45
C GLU A 48 3.72 -10.09 7.07
N GLY A 49 3.23 -9.49 5.98
CA GLY A 49 3.52 -9.93 4.61
C GLY A 49 4.96 -9.63 4.19
N VAL A 50 5.47 -8.45 4.56
CA VAL A 50 6.86 -8.06 4.36
C VAL A 50 7.80 -9.04 5.07
N ALA A 51 7.52 -9.35 6.34
CA ALA A 51 8.31 -10.32 7.12
C ALA A 51 8.20 -11.74 6.55
N ALA A 52 7.00 -12.15 6.13
CA ALA A 52 6.78 -13.47 5.54
C ALA A 52 7.62 -13.65 4.28
N TYR A 53 7.66 -12.66 3.38
CA TYR A 53 8.50 -12.73 2.18
C TYR A 53 9.98 -12.94 2.52
N GLY A 54 10.52 -12.17 3.49
CA GLY A 54 11.91 -12.32 3.93
C GLY A 54 12.20 -13.66 4.58
N ASN A 55 11.22 -14.25 5.30
CA ASN A 55 11.36 -15.57 5.91
C ASN A 55 11.32 -16.70 4.87
N ASP A 56 10.51 -16.54 3.82
CA ASP A 56 10.39 -17.53 2.74
C ASP A 56 11.58 -17.46 1.74
N ASN A 57 12.36 -16.36 1.76
CA ASN A 57 13.43 -16.08 0.80
C ASN A 57 14.70 -15.61 1.51
N ASP A 58 15.54 -16.53 1.85
CA ASP A 58 16.79 -16.28 2.59
C ASP A 58 17.86 -15.51 1.81
N THR A 59 17.65 -15.25 0.52
CA THR A 59 18.54 -14.48 -0.37
C THR A 59 18.40 -12.98 -0.24
N VAL A 60 17.36 -12.47 0.42
CA VAL A 60 17.10 -11.04 0.64
C VAL A 60 16.78 -10.76 2.11
N SER A 61 16.95 -9.52 2.54
CA SER A 61 16.44 -9.01 3.81
C SER A 61 15.30 -8.03 3.57
N THR A 62 14.21 -8.16 4.34
CA THR A 62 13.05 -7.29 4.23
C THR A 62 12.75 -6.60 5.55
N SER A 63 12.24 -5.39 5.49
CA SER A 63 11.74 -4.65 6.65
C SER A 63 10.69 -3.63 6.24
N GLN A 64 9.87 -3.21 7.20
CA GLN A 64 8.89 -2.14 7.00
C GLN A 64 9.17 -0.98 7.94
N ILE A 65 9.07 0.25 7.42
CA ILE A 65 9.15 1.48 8.20
C ILE A 65 8.05 2.45 7.74
N GLY A 66 7.77 3.45 8.54
CA GLY A 66 6.85 4.52 8.19
C GLY A 66 6.86 5.63 9.24
N PRO A 67 6.28 6.80 8.95
CA PRO A 67 6.11 7.86 9.94
C PRO A 67 5.11 7.44 11.03
N GLY A 68 5.25 7.98 12.23
CA GLY A 68 4.30 7.74 13.33
C GLY A 68 2.95 8.47 13.18
N LYS A 69 2.84 9.35 12.18
CA LYS A 69 1.61 10.03 11.74
C LYS A 69 1.64 10.11 10.23
N ALA A 70 0.49 10.13 9.59
CA ALA A 70 0.35 10.31 8.14
C ALA A 70 0.91 11.68 7.73
N ASP A 71 2.17 11.71 7.26
CA ASP A 71 2.93 12.92 6.94
C ASP A 71 3.88 12.63 5.77
N ALA A 72 3.57 13.19 4.61
CA ALA A 72 4.33 12.97 3.38
C ALA A 72 5.78 13.51 3.47
N ALA A 73 6.02 14.59 4.23
CA ALA A 73 7.36 15.13 4.40
C ALA A 73 8.23 14.23 5.31
N GLN A 74 7.64 13.60 6.32
CA GLN A 74 8.34 12.60 7.11
C GLN A 74 8.62 11.34 6.28
N GLN A 75 7.66 10.90 5.46
CA GLN A 75 7.84 9.76 4.56
C GLN A 75 9.00 10.03 3.57
N ALA A 76 9.07 11.22 2.98
CA ALA A 76 10.17 11.61 2.10
C ALA A 76 11.54 11.57 2.82
N ARG A 77 11.63 12.04 4.07
CA ARG A 77 12.86 11.97 4.86
C ARG A 77 13.31 10.54 5.13
N LEU A 78 12.39 9.64 5.48
CA LEU A 78 12.71 8.21 5.65
C LEU A 78 13.28 7.60 4.37
N ILE A 79 12.73 7.96 3.21
CA ILE A 79 13.26 7.52 1.91
C ILE A 79 14.65 8.11 1.65
N GLU A 80 14.90 9.39 1.99
CA GLU A 80 16.24 10.00 1.87
C GLU A 80 17.28 9.26 2.72
N ASP A 81 16.93 8.86 3.93
CA ASP A 81 17.80 8.06 4.79
C ASP A 81 18.12 6.69 4.17
N LEU A 82 17.15 6.04 3.53
CA LEU A 82 17.37 4.79 2.81
C LEU A 82 18.27 4.97 1.59
N VAL A 83 18.12 6.10 0.88
CA VAL A 83 18.99 6.47 -0.23
C VAL A 83 20.43 6.66 0.25
N ALA A 84 20.64 7.27 1.42
CA ALA A 84 21.96 7.42 2.02
C ALA A 84 22.55 6.06 2.47
N LYS A 85 21.74 5.15 2.98
CA LYS A 85 22.11 3.78 3.37
C LYS A 85 22.38 2.86 2.18
N LYS A 86 22.01 3.26 0.96
CA LYS A 86 22.18 2.49 -0.29
C LYS A 86 21.49 1.13 -0.25
N VAL A 87 20.26 1.08 0.25
CA VAL A 87 19.43 -0.14 0.19
C VAL A 87 19.27 -0.61 -1.27
N SER A 88 19.00 -1.90 -1.47
CA SER A 88 18.87 -2.46 -2.82
C SER A 88 17.57 -2.08 -3.51
N ALA A 89 16.47 -2.06 -2.74
CA ALA A 89 15.17 -1.62 -3.23
C ALA A 89 14.37 -0.89 -2.14
N ILE A 90 13.49 -0.01 -2.59
CA ILE A 90 12.48 0.67 -1.77
C ILE A 90 11.12 0.34 -2.36
N ALA A 91 10.25 -0.28 -1.55
CA ALA A 91 8.85 -0.50 -1.88
C ALA A 91 8.01 0.56 -1.13
N VAL A 92 7.20 1.36 -1.83
CA VAL A 92 6.53 2.52 -1.22
C VAL A 92 5.02 2.46 -1.37
N VAL A 93 4.30 2.71 -0.28
CA VAL A 93 2.87 3.08 -0.30
C VAL A 93 2.79 4.58 -0.05
N PRO A 94 2.64 5.44 -1.06
CA PRO A 94 2.76 6.89 -0.89
C PRO A 94 1.60 7.49 -0.10
N MET A 95 1.91 8.36 0.86
CA MET A 95 0.90 9.26 1.46
C MET A 95 0.46 10.34 0.47
N ASP A 96 1.43 10.89 -0.27
CA ASP A 96 1.26 11.85 -1.35
C ASP A 96 2.24 11.50 -2.48
N ALA A 97 1.70 11.00 -3.58
CA ALA A 97 2.52 10.51 -4.69
C ALA A 97 3.38 11.62 -5.31
N ALA A 98 2.83 12.81 -5.51
CA ALA A 98 3.52 13.91 -6.16
C ALA A 98 4.72 14.42 -5.33
N SER A 99 4.59 14.48 -4.01
CA SER A 99 5.65 14.95 -3.10
C SER A 99 6.86 14.01 -3.04
N LEU A 100 6.67 12.71 -3.33
CA LEU A 100 7.73 11.70 -3.29
C LEU A 100 8.51 11.56 -4.61
N GLU A 101 8.00 12.09 -5.73
CA GLU A 101 8.65 11.95 -7.04
C GLU A 101 10.12 12.38 -7.04
N GLY A 102 10.42 13.49 -6.38
CA GLY A 102 11.80 14.03 -6.32
C GLY A 102 12.77 13.10 -5.58
N VAL A 103 12.38 12.54 -4.45
CA VAL A 103 13.24 11.64 -3.67
C VAL A 103 13.36 10.27 -4.34
N LEU A 104 12.31 9.74 -4.94
CA LEU A 104 12.34 8.48 -5.67
C LEU A 104 13.18 8.57 -6.94
N LYS A 105 13.14 9.71 -7.65
CA LYS A 105 14.09 9.99 -8.75
C LYS A 105 15.55 9.91 -8.28
N ARG A 106 15.86 10.49 -7.12
CA ARG A 106 17.23 10.41 -6.56
C ARG A 106 17.61 8.97 -6.18
N ALA A 107 16.66 8.19 -5.64
CA ALA A 107 16.87 6.77 -5.35
C ALA A 107 17.22 6.00 -6.64
N ALA A 108 16.43 6.15 -7.69
CA ALA A 108 16.66 5.52 -8.98
C ALA A 108 18.00 5.91 -9.60
N GLN A 109 18.38 7.19 -9.53
CA GLN A 109 19.68 7.67 -10.01
C GLN A 109 20.88 7.07 -9.27
N ARG A 110 20.67 6.56 -8.05
CA ARG A 110 21.69 5.86 -7.26
C ARG A 110 21.63 4.33 -7.43
N GLY A 111 20.83 3.85 -8.39
CA GLY A 111 20.70 2.42 -8.70
C GLY A 111 19.76 1.65 -7.78
N ILE A 112 19.10 2.32 -6.82
CA ILE A 112 18.10 1.71 -5.95
C ILE A 112 16.85 1.40 -6.77
N LYS A 113 16.36 0.17 -6.68
CA LYS A 113 15.12 -0.23 -7.34
C LYS A 113 13.92 0.34 -6.60
N VAL A 114 13.01 0.98 -7.32
CA VAL A 114 11.79 1.58 -6.75
C VAL A 114 10.58 0.80 -7.24
N VAL A 115 9.78 0.33 -6.30
CA VAL A 115 8.48 -0.29 -6.52
C VAL A 115 7.45 0.48 -5.70
N THR A 116 6.27 0.69 -6.25
CA THR A 116 5.19 1.40 -5.55
C THR A 116 3.94 0.53 -5.44
N HIS A 117 3.06 0.90 -4.55
CA HIS A 117 1.71 0.34 -4.40
C HIS A 117 0.73 1.48 -4.19
N GLU A 118 -0.44 1.39 -4.79
CA GLU A 118 -1.45 2.46 -4.77
C GLU A 118 -0.95 3.78 -5.40
N ALA A 119 -0.21 3.73 -6.52
CA ALA A 119 0.45 4.91 -7.06
C ALA A 119 0.65 4.87 -8.60
N ASP A 120 -0.36 4.45 -9.35
CA ASP A 120 -0.34 4.17 -10.80
C ASP A 120 0.10 5.37 -11.68
N SER A 121 0.05 6.60 -11.17
CA SER A 121 0.51 7.79 -11.89
C SER A 121 1.96 8.20 -11.61
N MET A 122 2.67 7.48 -10.73
CA MET A 122 4.06 7.79 -10.42
C MET A 122 4.98 7.49 -11.60
N LYS A 123 5.91 8.43 -11.86
CA LYS A 123 6.87 8.34 -12.96
C LYS A 123 8.19 7.71 -12.55
N ASN A 124 8.59 7.90 -11.29
CA ASN A 124 9.88 7.42 -10.77
C ASN A 124 9.73 6.11 -10.02
N THR A 125 8.99 5.16 -10.61
CA THR A 125 8.87 3.77 -10.18
C THR A 125 9.15 2.84 -11.35
N LEU A 126 9.70 1.65 -11.09
CA LEU A 126 9.89 0.60 -12.08
C LEU A 126 8.64 -0.24 -12.24
N VAL A 127 7.97 -0.52 -11.13
CA VAL A 127 6.72 -1.27 -11.09
C VAL A 127 5.82 -0.61 -10.05
N ASP A 128 4.62 -0.27 -10.45
CA ASP A 128 3.53 0.02 -9.54
C ASP A 128 2.62 -1.20 -9.44
N ILE A 129 2.19 -1.55 -8.24
CA ILE A 129 1.35 -2.71 -7.97
C ILE A 129 0.00 -2.22 -7.48
N GLU A 130 -1.05 -2.55 -8.21
CA GLU A 130 -2.42 -2.27 -7.82
C GLU A 130 -3.16 -3.56 -7.48
N ALA A 131 -3.91 -3.55 -6.38
CA ALA A 131 -4.69 -4.70 -5.97
C ALA A 131 -5.84 -5.01 -6.95
N PHE A 132 -6.29 -4.00 -7.68
CA PHE A 132 -7.37 -4.02 -8.65
C PHE A 132 -7.42 -2.72 -9.47
N GLU A 133 -8.35 -2.64 -10.43
CA GLU A 133 -8.68 -1.39 -11.14
C GLU A 133 -9.34 -0.38 -10.20
N ASN A 134 -8.67 0.72 -9.91
CA ASN A 134 -9.07 1.68 -8.88
C ASN A 134 -10.44 2.30 -9.11
N LYS A 135 -10.72 2.80 -10.32
CA LYS A 135 -12.04 3.38 -10.61
C LYS A 135 -13.16 2.35 -10.53
N ALA A 136 -12.92 1.12 -10.98
CA ALA A 136 -13.91 0.03 -10.88
C ALA A 136 -14.20 -0.31 -9.41
N PHE A 137 -13.18 -0.28 -8.55
CA PHE A 137 -13.34 -0.49 -7.12
C PHE A 137 -14.20 0.60 -6.47
N GLY A 138 -13.92 1.88 -6.78
CA GLY A 138 -14.73 3.00 -6.31
C GLY A 138 -16.18 2.98 -6.82
N ALA A 139 -16.38 2.59 -8.08
CA ALA A 139 -17.70 2.41 -8.67
C ALA A 139 -18.50 1.34 -7.93
N ARG A 140 -17.85 0.26 -7.48
CA ARG A 140 -18.47 -0.82 -6.70
C ARG A 140 -19.01 -0.34 -5.36
N PHE A 141 -18.30 0.52 -4.64
CA PHE A 141 -18.83 1.14 -3.41
C PHE A 141 -20.08 1.94 -3.68
N ASN A 142 -20.05 2.79 -4.71
CA ASN A 142 -21.20 3.62 -5.03
C ASN A 142 -22.39 2.79 -5.51
N GLU A 143 -22.18 1.68 -6.22
CA GLU A 143 -23.26 0.76 -6.60
C GLU A 143 -23.98 0.21 -5.36
N LYS A 144 -23.20 -0.26 -4.35
CA LYS A 144 -23.77 -0.74 -3.08
C LYS A 144 -24.51 0.37 -2.32
N ILE A 145 -23.94 1.57 -2.30
CA ILE A 145 -24.60 2.76 -1.72
C ILE A 145 -25.91 3.05 -2.46
N ALA A 146 -25.90 3.03 -3.79
CA ALA A 146 -27.09 3.30 -4.60
C ALA A 146 -28.20 2.27 -4.35
N GLU A 147 -27.86 0.99 -4.29
CA GLU A 147 -28.81 -0.08 -3.96
C GLU A 147 -29.41 0.12 -2.57
N CYS A 148 -28.59 0.38 -1.56
CA CYS A 148 -29.01 0.62 -0.18
C CYS A 148 -29.91 1.88 -0.06
N MET A 149 -29.54 2.98 -0.73
CA MET A 149 -30.30 4.25 -0.73
C MET A 149 -31.61 4.18 -1.53
N GLY A 150 -31.88 3.10 -2.28
CA GLY A 150 -32.96 3.03 -3.25
C GLY A 150 -32.77 3.95 -4.46
N LYS A 151 -31.51 4.14 -4.86
CA LYS A 151 -31.05 4.91 -6.05
C LYS A 151 -31.43 6.38 -6.06
N SER A 152 -31.71 6.96 -4.87
CA SER A 152 -32.13 8.36 -4.73
C SER A 152 -31.68 8.96 -3.40
N GLY A 153 -31.42 10.27 -3.41
CA GLY A 153 -31.05 11.07 -2.23
C GLY A 153 -29.59 11.51 -2.22
N LYS A 154 -29.22 12.20 -1.17
CA LYS A 154 -27.90 12.83 -1.01
C LYS A 154 -26.87 11.82 -0.54
N TRP A 155 -25.67 11.93 -1.08
CA TRP A 155 -24.52 11.14 -0.65
C TRP A 155 -23.22 11.93 -0.68
N THR A 156 -22.15 11.38 -0.10
CA THR A 156 -20.85 12.04 0.01
C THR A 156 -19.70 11.03 -0.08
N SER A 157 -18.49 11.49 -0.41
CA SER A 157 -17.27 10.68 -0.42
C SER A 157 -16.19 11.26 0.47
N PHE A 158 -15.38 10.37 1.05
CA PHE A 158 -14.21 10.68 1.87
C PHE A 158 -12.95 10.14 1.20
N VAL A 159 -11.84 10.76 1.53
CA VAL A 159 -10.48 10.34 1.13
C VAL A 159 -9.52 10.56 2.30
N GLY A 160 -8.50 9.74 2.42
CA GLY A 160 -7.45 9.98 3.40
C GLY A 160 -6.70 11.28 3.13
N SER A 161 -6.40 11.56 1.86
CA SER A 161 -5.79 12.83 1.41
C SER A 161 -6.05 13.00 -0.08
N LEU A 162 -6.15 14.25 -0.53
CA LEU A 162 -6.19 14.58 -1.96
C LEU A 162 -4.88 14.24 -2.69
N GLY A 163 -3.78 14.09 -1.95
CA GLY A 163 -2.50 13.58 -2.48
C GLY A 163 -2.43 12.05 -2.56
N SER A 164 -3.34 11.32 -1.93
CA SER A 164 -3.45 9.86 -2.02
C SER A 164 -4.23 9.48 -3.28
N LEU A 165 -3.49 9.18 -4.33
CA LEU A 165 -4.02 9.02 -5.68
C LEU A 165 -5.16 8.00 -5.77
N THR A 166 -4.97 6.81 -5.23
CA THR A 166 -5.96 5.74 -5.27
C THR A 166 -7.26 6.12 -4.57
N HIS A 167 -7.18 6.79 -3.40
CA HIS A 167 -8.38 7.27 -2.70
C HIS A 167 -9.18 8.26 -3.56
N VAL A 168 -8.47 9.13 -4.30
CA VAL A 168 -9.10 10.06 -5.27
C VAL A 168 -9.74 9.28 -6.42
N GLN A 169 -9.05 8.29 -6.98
CA GLN A 169 -9.58 7.45 -8.07
C GLN A 169 -10.82 6.65 -7.63
N TRP A 170 -10.86 6.17 -6.38
CA TRP A 170 -12.04 5.48 -5.85
C TRP A 170 -13.22 6.44 -5.65
N ALA A 171 -12.97 7.66 -5.16
CA ALA A 171 -14.01 8.68 -5.08
C ALA A 171 -14.53 9.07 -6.47
N ASP A 172 -13.65 9.25 -7.45
CA ASP A 172 -13.99 9.54 -8.83
C ASP A 172 -14.78 8.40 -9.48
N GLY A 173 -14.38 7.15 -9.26
CA GLY A 173 -15.10 5.97 -9.73
C GLY A 173 -16.53 5.92 -9.17
N GLY A 174 -16.69 6.25 -7.88
CA GLY A 174 -18.00 6.37 -7.25
C GLY A 174 -18.84 7.48 -7.87
N ALA A 175 -18.26 8.66 -8.09
CA ALA A 175 -18.94 9.79 -8.71
C ALA A 175 -19.33 9.52 -10.18
N GLU A 176 -18.47 8.79 -10.91
CA GLU A 176 -18.79 8.35 -12.29
C GLU A 176 -19.95 7.35 -12.30
N ASN A 177 -19.95 6.38 -11.36
CA ASN A 177 -21.04 5.39 -11.25
C ASN A 177 -22.39 6.04 -10.88
N ALA A 178 -22.37 7.01 -9.96
CA ALA A 178 -23.58 7.72 -9.53
C ALA A 178 -24.34 8.41 -10.67
N LYS A 179 -23.68 8.71 -11.80
CA LYS A 179 -24.32 9.30 -12.99
C LYS A 179 -25.39 8.38 -13.62
N LYS A 180 -25.37 7.06 -13.30
CA LYS A 180 -26.41 6.11 -13.70
C LYS A 180 -27.71 6.34 -12.94
N TYR A 181 -27.68 7.07 -11.84
CA TYR A 181 -28.77 7.31 -10.90
C TYR A 181 -29.07 8.81 -10.77
N PRO A 182 -29.88 9.39 -11.67
CA PRO A 182 -30.06 10.84 -11.75
C PRO A 182 -30.71 11.46 -10.51
N GLU A 183 -31.34 10.66 -9.65
CA GLU A 183 -31.91 11.12 -8.38
C GLU A 183 -30.92 11.06 -7.20
N MET A 184 -29.67 10.60 -7.42
CA MET A 184 -28.59 10.67 -6.44
C MET A 184 -27.83 11.98 -6.59
N GLU A 185 -27.69 12.71 -5.48
CA GLU A 185 -26.98 13.99 -5.41
C GLU A 185 -25.70 13.87 -4.60
N LEU A 186 -24.54 14.11 -5.23
CA LEU A 186 -23.25 14.21 -4.54
C LEU A 186 -23.12 15.61 -3.92
N VAL A 187 -23.33 15.73 -2.60
CA VAL A 187 -23.40 17.04 -1.91
C VAL A 187 -22.06 17.54 -1.40
N SER A 188 -21.09 16.66 -1.24
CA SER A 188 -19.71 16.97 -0.86
C SER A 188 -18.82 15.82 -1.32
N GLU A 189 -17.71 16.12 -1.95
CA GLU A 189 -16.81 15.08 -2.47
C GLU A 189 -15.41 15.19 -1.88
N LYS A 190 -14.75 14.01 -1.76
CA LYS A 190 -13.34 13.93 -1.37
C LYS A 190 -13.04 14.68 -0.07
N ASN A 191 -13.89 14.49 0.93
CA ASN A 191 -13.68 15.07 2.27
C ASN A 191 -12.42 14.44 2.89
N GLU A 192 -11.40 15.24 3.16
CA GLU A 192 -10.13 14.75 3.69
C GLU A 192 -10.22 14.40 5.16
N SER A 193 -9.85 13.16 5.51
CA SER A 193 -9.71 12.69 6.89
C SER A 193 -8.26 12.73 7.39
N PHE A 194 -7.28 12.85 6.49
CA PHE A 194 -5.84 12.74 6.78
C PHE A 194 -5.45 11.42 7.44
N ASN A 195 -6.17 10.33 7.11
CA ASN A 195 -6.07 9.02 7.76
C ASN A 195 -6.19 9.13 9.30
N ASP A 196 -7.16 9.89 9.77
CA ASP A 196 -7.46 10.08 11.19
C ASP A 196 -8.96 9.88 11.43
N ALA A 197 -9.32 8.86 12.21
CA ALA A 197 -10.70 8.49 12.48
C ALA A 197 -11.49 9.59 13.19
N ASN A 198 -10.86 10.41 14.04
CA ASN A 198 -11.52 11.53 14.70
C ASN A 198 -11.86 12.65 13.70
N ARG A 199 -10.96 12.92 12.76
CA ARG A 199 -11.23 13.88 11.68
C ARG A 199 -12.33 13.40 10.75
N ALA A 200 -12.34 12.11 10.39
CA ALA A 200 -13.43 11.51 9.63
C ALA A 200 -14.77 11.66 10.40
N TYR A 201 -14.76 11.38 11.69
CA TYR A 201 -15.92 11.55 12.57
C TYR A 201 -16.42 13.00 12.64
N GLU A 202 -15.52 13.95 12.89
CA GLU A 202 -15.88 15.38 12.94
C GLU A 202 -16.48 15.88 11.61
N LYS A 203 -15.88 15.46 10.49
CA LYS A 203 -16.35 15.79 9.15
C LYS A 203 -17.71 15.15 8.87
N ALA A 204 -17.92 13.89 9.21
CA ALA A 204 -19.20 13.22 9.07
C ALA A 204 -20.30 13.91 9.89
N ARG A 205 -20.01 14.30 11.14
CA ARG A 205 -20.95 15.09 11.97
C ARG A 205 -21.28 16.47 11.36
N GLU A 206 -20.29 17.15 10.78
CA GLU A 206 -20.52 18.40 10.05
C GLU A 206 -21.49 18.19 8.89
N ILE A 207 -21.27 17.15 8.10
CA ILE A 207 -22.10 16.80 6.94
C ILE A 207 -23.51 16.41 7.38
N LEU A 208 -23.67 15.57 8.40
CA LEU A 208 -24.96 15.19 8.96
C LEU A 208 -25.78 16.41 9.45
N ARG A 209 -25.12 17.40 10.05
CA ARG A 209 -25.79 18.65 10.47
C ARG A 209 -26.19 19.53 9.28
N LYS A 210 -25.32 19.59 8.25
CA LYS A 210 -25.56 20.41 7.06
C LYS A 210 -26.63 19.81 6.13
N TYR A 211 -26.66 18.48 6.06
CA TYR A 211 -27.58 17.72 5.22
C TYR A 211 -28.28 16.65 6.08
N PRO A 212 -29.34 17.03 6.84
CA PRO A 212 -30.02 16.08 7.74
C PRO A 212 -30.72 14.93 7.02
N ASP A 213 -30.90 15.06 5.71
CA ASP A 213 -31.53 14.08 4.81
C ASP A 213 -30.49 13.26 4.00
N ILE A 214 -29.19 13.37 4.32
CA ILE A 214 -28.16 12.59 3.66
C ILE A 214 -28.34 11.10 3.95
N LYS A 215 -28.18 10.28 2.90
CA LYS A 215 -28.39 8.83 2.98
C LYS A 215 -27.12 8.02 2.75
N GLY A 216 -26.12 8.54 2.02
CA GLY A 216 -24.98 7.75 1.59
C GLY A 216 -23.63 8.32 1.98
N PHE A 217 -22.71 7.42 2.39
CA PHE A 217 -21.32 7.77 2.69
C PHE A 217 -20.38 6.74 2.06
N GLN A 218 -19.43 7.22 1.25
CA GLN A 218 -18.34 6.41 0.70
C GLN A 218 -17.05 6.75 1.43
N GLY A 219 -16.46 5.78 2.14
CA GLY A 219 -15.15 5.90 2.78
C GLY A 219 -14.01 5.48 1.86
N GLY A 220 -12.97 6.30 1.72
CA GLY A 220 -11.82 6.08 0.84
C GLY A 220 -10.54 5.67 1.58
N SER A 221 -10.45 5.81 2.90
CA SER A 221 -9.37 5.24 3.70
C SER A 221 -9.90 4.21 4.69
N ALA A 222 -9.04 3.29 5.14
CA ALA A 222 -9.44 2.19 6.02
C ALA A 222 -10.08 2.64 7.34
N ILE A 223 -9.82 3.87 7.75
CA ILE A 223 -10.34 4.46 8.99
C ILE A 223 -11.51 5.42 8.79
N ASP A 224 -11.85 5.78 7.53
CA ASP A 224 -12.97 6.69 7.25
C ASP A 224 -14.29 6.09 7.73
N VAL A 225 -14.54 4.81 7.40
CA VAL A 225 -15.77 4.11 7.79
C VAL A 225 -15.93 4.00 9.31
N ILE A 226 -14.82 3.98 10.07
CA ILE A 226 -14.82 4.00 11.53
C ILE A 226 -15.35 5.34 12.04
N GLY A 227 -14.81 6.45 11.54
CA GLY A 227 -15.24 7.79 11.91
C GLY A 227 -16.67 8.10 11.48
N ILE A 228 -17.03 7.69 10.25
CA ILE A 228 -18.39 7.83 9.70
C ILE A 228 -19.37 6.98 10.52
N GLY A 229 -19.06 5.69 10.73
CA GLY A 229 -19.89 4.77 11.51
C GLY A 229 -20.17 5.28 12.91
N ARG A 230 -19.14 5.77 13.60
CA ARG A 230 -19.29 6.41 14.91
C ARG A 230 -20.24 7.62 14.85
N ALA A 231 -20.15 8.48 13.84
CA ALA A 231 -21.00 9.65 13.72
C ALA A 231 -22.47 9.26 13.43
N VAL A 232 -22.68 8.23 12.61
CA VAL A 232 -24.00 7.67 12.28
C VAL A 232 -24.63 7.02 13.52
N GLU A 233 -23.87 6.23 14.27
CA GLU A 233 -24.32 5.55 15.48
C GLU A 233 -24.71 6.55 16.59
N GLU A 234 -23.88 7.54 16.87
CA GLU A 234 -24.18 8.60 17.84
C GLU A 234 -25.40 9.45 17.45
N ALA A 235 -25.67 9.59 16.15
CA ALA A 235 -26.84 10.29 15.63
C ALA A 235 -28.12 9.44 15.60
N GLY A 236 -28.03 8.11 15.84
CA GLY A 236 -29.16 7.18 15.74
C GLY A 236 -29.70 7.03 14.32
N LEU A 237 -28.81 7.01 13.31
CA LEU A 237 -29.17 7.04 11.87
C LEU A 237 -28.84 5.73 11.15
N GLN A 238 -28.54 4.65 11.86
CA GLN A 238 -28.10 3.36 11.28
C GLN A 238 -29.10 2.81 10.24
N ASP A 239 -30.40 2.90 10.52
CA ASP A 239 -31.45 2.42 9.61
C ASP A 239 -31.79 3.42 8.47
N LYS A 240 -31.10 4.56 8.40
CA LYS A 240 -31.41 5.67 7.47
C LYS A 240 -30.24 6.06 6.58
N THR A 241 -29.06 5.58 6.88
CA THR A 241 -27.83 5.87 6.14
C THR A 241 -27.21 4.60 5.60
N CYS A 242 -26.51 4.71 4.51
CA CYS A 242 -25.80 3.66 3.80
C CYS A 242 -24.32 3.99 3.79
N VAL A 243 -23.52 3.25 4.56
CA VAL A 243 -22.09 3.50 4.72
C VAL A 243 -21.29 2.33 4.15
N PHE A 244 -20.57 2.59 3.07
CA PHE A 244 -19.67 1.63 2.44
C PHE A 244 -18.30 2.26 2.21
N GLY A 245 -17.24 1.47 2.30
CA GLY A 245 -15.89 1.95 2.04
C GLY A 245 -14.83 0.91 2.30
N ILE A 246 -13.58 1.36 2.35
CA ILE A 246 -12.47 0.52 2.77
C ILE A 246 -12.47 0.37 4.28
N GLY A 247 -12.14 -0.83 4.76
CA GLY A 247 -11.97 -1.10 6.18
C GLY A 247 -11.41 -2.49 6.42
N LEU A 248 -10.85 -2.70 7.61
CA LEU A 248 -10.53 -4.05 8.08
C LEU A 248 -11.63 -4.56 9.01
N PRO A 249 -12.00 -5.83 8.92
CA PRO A 249 -13.07 -6.42 9.74
C PRO A 249 -12.85 -6.26 11.24
N LYS A 250 -11.60 -6.36 11.71
CA LYS A 250 -11.24 -6.15 13.11
C LYS A 250 -11.56 -4.74 13.62
N ASP A 251 -11.38 -3.73 12.79
CA ASP A 251 -11.57 -2.33 13.17
C ASP A 251 -13.02 -1.87 13.02
N THR A 252 -13.76 -2.49 12.09
CA THR A 252 -15.11 -2.07 11.71
C THR A 252 -16.22 -3.01 12.20
N GLY A 253 -15.85 -4.17 12.80
CA GLY A 253 -16.80 -5.22 13.16
C GLY A 253 -17.96 -4.75 14.03
N SER A 254 -17.70 -3.93 15.07
CA SER A 254 -18.75 -3.38 15.93
C SER A 254 -19.75 -2.49 15.17
N TYR A 255 -19.28 -1.70 14.21
CA TYR A 255 -20.12 -0.85 13.38
C TYR A 255 -20.89 -1.63 12.31
N LEU A 256 -20.34 -2.74 11.81
CA LEU A 256 -21.07 -3.70 10.98
C LEU A 256 -22.18 -4.39 11.78
N GLU A 257 -21.92 -4.77 13.04
CA GLU A 257 -22.90 -5.38 13.92
C GLU A 257 -24.05 -4.43 14.26
N SER A 258 -23.74 -3.17 14.56
CA SER A 258 -24.74 -2.15 14.91
C SER A 258 -25.52 -1.63 13.69
N GLY A 259 -25.03 -1.87 12.47
CA GLY A 259 -25.59 -1.33 11.23
C GLY A 259 -25.19 0.12 10.96
N ALA A 260 -24.24 0.68 11.69
CA ALA A 260 -23.68 2.01 11.42
C ALA A 260 -22.74 2.04 10.23
N VAL A 261 -22.26 0.86 9.81
CA VAL A 261 -21.57 0.59 8.55
C VAL A 261 -22.25 -0.62 7.92
N ASP A 262 -22.68 -0.51 6.66
CA ASP A 262 -23.40 -1.57 5.95
C ASP A 262 -22.44 -2.57 5.30
N GLY A 263 -21.25 -2.11 4.89
CA GLY A 263 -20.25 -2.97 4.32
C GLY A 263 -18.92 -2.30 4.10
N ILE A 264 -17.92 -3.14 4.05
CA ILE A 264 -16.54 -2.75 3.70
C ILE A 264 -16.03 -3.63 2.58
N SER A 265 -15.06 -3.12 1.86
CA SER A 265 -14.23 -3.95 1.00
C SER A 265 -12.77 -3.67 1.31
N PHE A 266 -11.93 -4.67 1.12
CA PHE A 266 -10.49 -4.57 1.30
C PHE A 266 -9.77 -5.56 0.36
N TRP A 267 -8.48 -5.47 0.28
CA TRP A 267 -7.57 -6.56 -0.08
C TRP A 267 -6.72 -6.87 1.14
N ASP A 268 -6.22 -8.10 1.27
CA ASP A 268 -5.40 -8.41 2.44
C ASP A 268 -4.08 -7.62 2.39
N PRO A 269 -3.82 -6.70 3.33
CA PRO A 269 -2.58 -5.95 3.36
C PRO A 269 -1.34 -6.83 3.50
N LYS A 270 -1.47 -8.03 4.09
CA LYS A 270 -0.41 -9.02 4.17
C LYS A 270 0.00 -9.48 2.77
N ASP A 271 -0.97 -9.82 1.93
CA ASP A 271 -0.71 -10.25 0.57
C ASP A 271 -0.10 -9.12 -0.26
N ALA A 272 -0.54 -7.87 -0.06
CA ALA A 272 0.05 -6.69 -0.68
C ALA A 272 1.51 -6.48 -0.24
N GLY A 273 1.81 -6.58 1.05
CA GLY A 273 3.17 -6.49 1.58
C GLY A 273 4.09 -7.58 1.02
N TYR A 274 3.58 -8.81 0.94
CA TYR A 274 4.31 -9.94 0.37
C TYR A 274 4.60 -9.71 -1.12
N VAL A 275 3.59 -9.37 -1.94
CA VAL A 275 3.76 -9.18 -3.38
C VAL A 275 4.64 -8.00 -3.73
N MET A 276 4.58 -6.89 -2.96
CA MET A 276 5.49 -5.76 -3.13
C MET A 276 6.96 -6.17 -2.99
N ASN A 277 7.28 -6.95 -1.96
CA ASN A 277 8.64 -7.43 -1.72
C ASN A 277 9.07 -8.47 -2.75
N LYS A 278 8.17 -9.36 -3.18
CA LYS A 278 8.42 -10.30 -4.29
C LYS A 278 8.75 -9.57 -5.58
N VAL A 279 7.96 -8.59 -5.96
CA VAL A 279 8.19 -7.79 -7.17
C VAL A 279 9.49 -6.99 -7.06
N ALA A 280 9.80 -6.42 -5.90
CA ALA A 280 11.07 -5.72 -5.67
C ALA A 280 12.28 -6.67 -5.84
N ASP A 281 12.20 -7.89 -5.34
CA ASP A 281 13.23 -8.91 -5.50
C ASP A 281 13.38 -9.35 -6.97
N MET A 282 12.27 -9.57 -7.68
CA MET A 282 12.27 -9.85 -9.13
C MET A 282 12.98 -8.73 -9.91
N VAL A 283 12.68 -7.47 -9.58
CA VAL A 283 13.33 -6.30 -10.21
C VAL A 283 14.83 -6.22 -9.87
N ILE A 284 15.24 -6.56 -8.65
CA ILE A 284 16.67 -6.66 -8.27
C ILE A 284 17.37 -7.72 -9.14
N LYS A 285 16.73 -8.87 -9.34
CA LYS A 285 17.26 -9.99 -10.14
C LYS A 285 17.18 -9.73 -11.66
N GLY A 286 16.51 -8.68 -12.11
CA GLY A 286 16.28 -8.39 -13.53
C GLY A 286 15.26 -9.31 -14.19
N GLU A 287 14.36 -9.91 -13.41
CA GLU A 287 13.28 -10.75 -13.91
C GLU A 287 12.17 -9.90 -14.55
N GLU A 288 11.64 -10.35 -15.67
CA GLU A 288 10.57 -9.65 -16.39
C GLU A 288 9.19 -10.06 -15.83
N ILE A 289 8.35 -9.09 -15.55
CA ILE A 289 6.95 -9.31 -15.16
C ILE A 289 6.08 -9.19 -16.40
N LYS A 290 5.30 -10.25 -16.70
CA LYS A 290 4.51 -10.38 -17.93
C LYS A 290 3.02 -10.38 -17.64
N ASP A 291 2.26 -9.90 -18.62
CA ASP A 291 0.81 -10.01 -18.60
C ASP A 291 0.36 -11.47 -18.45
N GLY A 292 -0.64 -11.71 -17.58
CA GLY A 292 -1.11 -13.05 -17.25
C GLY A 292 -0.22 -13.84 -16.29
N MET A 293 0.89 -13.27 -15.79
CA MET A 293 1.80 -13.95 -14.86
C MET A 293 1.10 -14.26 -13.53
N ASN A 294 1.43 -15.44 -12.98
CA ASN A 294 1.01 -15.81 -11.62
C ASN A 294 2.13 -15.45 -10.64
N LEU A 295 1.84 -14.52 -9.71
CA LEU A 295 2.77 -14.13 -8.66
C LEU A 295 2.68 -15.04 -7.42
N GLY A 296 1.79 -16.06 -7.41
CA GLY A 296 1.65 -17.02 -6.32
C GLY A 296 1.14 -16.42 -5.01
N VAL A 297 0.39 -15.33 -5.09
CA VAL A 297 -0.22 -14.63 -3.97
C VAL A 297 -1.72 -14.47 -4.26
N PRO A 298 -2.62 -14.67 -3.26
CA PRO A 298 -4.06 -14.52 -3.46
C PRO A 298 -4.42 -13.16 -4.09
N GLY A 299 -5.24 -13.19 -5.14
CA GLY A 299 -5.61 -12.00 -5.93
C GLY A 299 -4.57 -11.55 -6.95
N TYR A 300 -3.39 -12.22 -7.02
CA TYR A 300 -2.32 -11.94 -7.99
C TYR A 300 -1.91 -13.20 -8.77
N GLU A 301 -2.82 -14.18 -8.88
CA GLU A 301 -2.58 -15.42 -9.62
C GLU A 301 -2.60 -15.22 -11.15
N LYS A 302 -3.15 -14.11 -11.61
CA LYS A 302 -3.20 -13.74 -13.02
C LYS A 302 -3.21 -12.23 -13.15
N VAL A 303 -2.04 -11.61 -13.03
CA VAL A 303 -1.96 -10.15 -13.10
C VAL A 303 -2.12 -9.63 -14.52
N SER A 304 -2.68 -8.44 -14.67
CA SER A 304 -2.60 -7.68 -15.91
C SER A 304 -1.45 -6.67 -15.82
N VAL A 305 -0.76 -6.44 -16.94
CA VAL A 305 0.37 -5.51 -17.02
C VAL A 305 0.04 -4.38 -17.97
N LYS A 306 0.20 -3.15 -17.49
CA LYS A 306 -0.04 -1.92 -18.24
C LYS A 306 1.21 -1.05 -18.27
N LYS A 307 1.26 -0.12 -19.23
CA LYS A 307 2.30 0.91 -19.23
C LYS A 307 2.05 1.90 -18.10
N GLY A 308 3.09 2.21 -17.32
CA GLY A 308 3.07 3.25 -16.29
C GLY A 308 3.15 4.67 -16.85
N ALA A 309 3.05 5.66 -15.97
CA ALA A 309 3.14 7.07 -16.33
C ALA A 309 4.58 7.50 -16.71
N GLY A 310 5.61 6.76 -16.27
CA GLY A 310 7.01 6.90 -16.66
C GLY A 310 7.45 5.76 -17.57
N ASP A 311 8.68 5.29 -17.34
CA ASP A 311 9.25 4.14 -18.07
C ASP A 311 8.90 2.79 -17.42
N GLY A 312 8.24 2.81 -16.26
CA GLY A 312 7.82 1.62 -15.52
C GLY A 312 6.51 1.02 -16.02
N ILE A 313 6.10 -0.03 -15.33
CA ILE A 313 4.84 -0.76 -15.60
C ILE A 313 3.90 -0.69 -14.40
N ILE A 314 2.62 -0.91 -14.63
CA ILE A 314 1.60 -1.12 -13.61
C ILE A 314 1.19 -2.58 -13.66
N VAL A 315 1.24 -3.25 -12.52
CA VAL A 315 0.80 -4.64 -12.33
C VAL A 315 -0.51 -4.60 -11.54
N VAL A 316 -1.59 -5.10 -12.13
CA VAL A 316 -2.93 -5.04 -11.55
C VAL A 316 -3.42 -6.44 -11.24
N GLY A 317 -3.82 -6.67 -10.00
CA GLY A 317 -4.45 -7.90 -9.51
C GLY A 317 -5.98 -7.86 -9.54
N GLU A 318 -6.60 -8.86 -8.90
CA GLU A 318 -8.04 -8.98 -8.64
C GLU A 318 -8.26 -9.40 -7.17
N ALA A 319 -7.73 -8.61 -6.22
CA ALA A 319 -7.55 -9.03 -4.83
C ALA A 319 -8.66 -8.54 -3.87
N TRP A 320 -9.73 -7.90 -4.35
CA TRP A 320 -10.74 -7.37 -3.44
C TRP A 320 -11.62 -8.42 -2.77
N VAL A 321 -11.96 -8.15 -1.51
CA VAL A 321 -12.87 -8.94 -0.68
C VAL A 321 -13.98 -8.03 -0.18
N ASP A 322 -15.25 -8.45 -0.35
CA ASP A 322 -16.39 -7.75 0.20
C ASP A 322 -16.84 -8.37 1.52
N VAL A 323 -17.09 -7.53 2.49
CA VAL A 323 -17.45 -7.91 3.85
C VAL A 323 -18.60 -7.06 4.35
N ASP A 324 -19.55 -7.75 4.98
CA ASP A 324 -20.68 -7.18 5.71
C ASP A 324 -20.89 -7.91 7.04
N LYS A 325 -21.98 -7.60 7.74
CA LYS A 325 -22.36 -8.21 9.00
C LYS A 325 -22.42 -9.75 8.95
N SER A 326 -22.71 -10.33 7.79
CA SER A 326 -22.91 -11.79 7.65
C SER A 326 -21.60 -12.58 7.59
N ASN A 327 -20.49 -11.93 7.23
CA ASN A 327 -19.24 -12.64 6.92
C ASN A 327 -17.97 -12.04 7.53
N TYR A 328 -18.02 -10.87 8.20
CA TYR A 328 -16.83 -10.18 8.72
C TYR A 328 -16.02 -11.05 9.71
N ALA A 329 -16.68 -11.91 10.47
CA ALA A 329 -16.03 -12.79 11.44
C ALA A 329 -15.09 -13.83 10.79
N LYS A 330 -15.15 -14.02 9.47
CA LYS A 330 -14.23 -14.90 8.73
C LYS A 330 -12.82 -14.29 8.58
N TYR A 331 -12.69 -13.01 8.86
CA TYR A 331 -11.46 -12.24 8.68
C TYR A 331 -11.04 -11.60 10.02
N PRO A 332 -10.31 -12.33 10.89
CA PRO A 332 -10.01 -11.89 12.26
C PRO A 332 -8.87 -10.87 12.36
N PHE A 333 -8.63 -10.06 11.34
CA PHE A 333 -7.57 -9.05 11.27
C PHE A 333 -8.09 -7.69 10.82
#